data_fa30bbcd433d75b37cf0a14678e70cf6
#
_entry.id   fa30bbcd433d75b37cf0a14678e70cf6
#
_cell.length_a   1.000
_cell.length_b   1.000
_cell.length_c   1.000
_cell.angle_alpha   90.00
_cell.angle_beta   90.00
_cell.angle_gamma   90.00
#
_symmetry.space_group_name_H-M   'P 1'
#
loop_
_entity.id
_entity.type
_entity.pdbx_description
1 polymer ?
#
loop_
_entity_poly.entity_id
_entity_poly.type
_entity_poly.pdbx_seq_one_letter_code
_entity_poly.pdbx_strand_id
1 'polypeptide(L)'
;MIAYASSLDQAGPICHNAEDAGLLYSFMLGFDPKDSTSIASEKYSFALENNQHASKFEKLTIGLPKLGFQERETDTALIEIQKVLEGLGHKFVEIELPNIDASISSYYVIASAEASTNLSRYDGVRFGYRCEAPKNLQDLYVRTRSEGFGEEVKRRILTGTYALSVGYFDQYYLKALKIRRLI
;
A
#
# COMPACT_ATOMS: atom_id res chain seq x y z
N MET A 1 -9.28 -5.82 -7.85
CA MET A 1 -8.51 -6.00 -6.58
C MET A 1 -9.49 -5.91 -5.41
N ILE A 2 -9.38 -6.78 -4.40
CA ILE A 2 -10.21 -6.70 -3.19
C ILE A 2 -9.60 -5.66 -2.26
N ALA A 3 -10.41 -4.69 -1.81
CA ALA A 3 -9.95 -3.68 -0.87
C ALA A 3 -9.69 -4.28 0.52
N TYR A 4 -8.47 -4.13 1.00
CA TYR A 4 -8.04 -4.46 2.35
C TYR A 4 -7.88 -3.18 3.17
N ALA A 5 -6.91 -2.36 2.83
CA ALA A 5 -6.70 -1.03 3.40
C ALA A 5 -6.75 -0.01 2.26
N SER A 6 -7.94 0.49 1.93
CA SER A 6 -8.22 1.24 0.70
C SER A 6 -7.31 2.45 0.48
N SER A 7 -6.84 3.08 1.55
CA SER A 7 -5.94 4.25 1.46
C SER A 7 -4.46 3.87 1.32
N LEU A 8 -4.14 2.57 1.38
CA LEU A 8 -2.77 2.04 1.35
C LEU A 8 -2.58 0.94 0.30
N ASP A 9 -3.67 0.30 -0.14
CA ASP A 9 -3.61 -0.78 -1.13
C ASP A 9 -3.02 -0.26 -2.44
N GLN A 10 -2.07 -1.04 -2.97
CA GLN A 10 -1.38 -0.71 -4.19
C GLN A 10 -1.04 -1.98 -4.97
N ALA A 11 -1.31 -1.97 -6.27
CA ALA A 11 -0.92 -3.03 -7.18
C ALA A 11 0.21 -2.56 -8.07
N GLY A 12 1.16 -3.45 -8.36
CA GLY A 12 2.26 -3.16 -9.24
C GLY A 12 2.97 -4.43 -9.72
N PRO A 13 3.70 -4.37 -10.85
CA PRO A 13 4.48 -5.49 -11.35
C PRO A 13 5.75 -5.70 -10.52
N ILE A 14 6.18 -6.97 -10.42
CA ILE A 14 7.48 -7.37 -9.89
C ILE A 14 8.18 -8.17 -10.99
N CYS A 15 9.28 -7.64 -11.52
CA CYS A 15 9.98 -8.16 -12.68
C CYS A 15 11.49 -8.24 -12.43
N HIS A 16 12.22 -8.93 -13.32
CA HIS A 16 13.68 -9.05 -13.25
C HIS A 16 14.41 -7.76 -13.68
N ASN A 17 13.76 -6.93 -14.48
CA ASN A 17 14.33 -5.67 -14.97
C ASN A 17 13.25 -4.59 -15.10
N ALA A 18 13.66 -3.34 -15.27
CA ALA A 18 12.77 -2.19 -15.35
C ALA A 18 11.95 -2.17 -16.66
N GLU A 19 12.48 -2.73 -17.75
CA GLU A 19 11.80 -2.78 -19.06
C GLU A 19 10.56 -3.66 -18.98
N ASP A 20 10.70 -4.87 -18.42
CA ASP A 20 9.57 -5.78 -18.21
C ASP A 20 8.55 -5.19 -17.24
N ALA A 21 9.02 -4.52 -16.17
CA ALA A 21 8.13 -3.83 -15.24
C ALA A 21 7.34 -2.71 -15.93
N GLY A 22 7.99 -1.91 -16.76
CA GLY A 22 7.35 -0.88 -17.57
C GLY A 22 6.34 -1.44 -18.56
N LEU A 23 6.69 -2.55 -19.21
CA LEU A 23 5.80 -3.24 -20.15
C LEU A 23 4.53 -3.75 -19.45
N LEU A 24 4.68 -4.50 -18.35
CA LEU A 24 3.53 -5.00 -17.61
C LEU A 24 2.69 -3.85 -17.02
N TYR A 25 3.34 -2.81 -16.50
CA TYR A 25 2.65 -1.65 -15.97
C TYR A 25 1.79 -0.96 -17.03
N SER A 26 2.27 -0.88 -18.28
CA SER A 26 1.51 -0.27 -19.36
C SER A 26 0.21 -1.01 -19.69
N PHE A 27 0.16 -2.33 -19.52
CA PHE A 27 -1.06 -3.12 -19.67
C PHE A 27 -2.02 -2.99 -18.46
N MET A 28 -1.49 -2.61 -17.29
CA MET A 28 -2.30 -2.40 -16.09
C MET A 28 -2.92 -1.01 -16.03
N LEU A 29 -2.36 -0.06 -16.79
CA LEU A 29 -2.87 1.31 -16.85
C LEU A 29 -4.15 1.39 -17.67
N GLY A 30 -5.05 2.23 -17.23
CA GLY A 30 -6.27 2.55 -17.95
C GLY A 30 -7.44 2.85 -17.03
N PHE A 31 -8.45 3.49 -17.61
CA PHE A 31 -9.70 3.75 -16.89
C PHE A 31 -10.61 2.54 -16.96
N ASP A 32 -11.04 2.06 -15.79
CA ASP A 32 -12.07 1.04 -15.66
C ASP A 32 -13.39 1.66 -15.19
N PRO A 33 -14.43 1.71 -16.04
CA PRO A 33 -15.72 2.29 -15.67
C PRO A 33 -16.47 1.47 -14.60
N LYS A 34 -16.02 0.24 -14.30
CA LYS A 34 -16.58 -0.62 -13.24
C LYS A 34 -15.90 -0.43 -11.89
N ASP A 35 -14.76 0.28 -11.87
CA ASP A 35 -14.05 0.64 -10.63
C ASP A 35 -14.24 2.12 -10.33
N SER A 36 -15.02 2.43 -9.29
CA SER A 36 -15.30 3.80 -8.87
C SER A 36 -14.06 4.56 -8.36
N THR A 37 -12.96 3.85 -8.09
CA THR A 37 -11.68 4.46 -7.68
C THR A 37 -10.75 4.74 -8.85
N SER A 38 -11.07 4.23 -10.05
CA SER A 38 -10.30 4.48 -11.26
C SER A 38 -10.45 5.93 -11.72
N ILE A 39 -9.35 6.57 -12.06
CA ILE A 39 -9.33 7.98 -12.47
C ILE A 39 -9.38 8.06 -14.00
N ALA A 40 -10.43 8.69 -14.54
CA ALA A 40 -10.53 9.01 -15.94
C ALA A 40 -9.63 10.22 -16.26
N SER A 41 -8.40 9.97 -16.67
CA SER A 41 -7.47 11.02 -17.05
C SER A 41 -6.59 10.61 -18.22
N GLU A 42 -6.63 11.39 -19.28
CA GLU A 42 -5.72 11.26 -20.43
C GLU A 42 -4.25 11.54 -20.04
N LYS A 43 -4.01 12.17 -18.88
CA LYS A 43 -2.68 12.52 -18.40
C LYS A 43 -1.86 11.30 -17.91
N TYR A 44 -2.48 10.15 -17.73
CA TYR A 44 -1.82 8.93 -17.27
C TYR A 44 -1.52 7.92 -18.39
N SER A 45 -1.38 8.38 -19.63
CA SER A 45 -0.79 7.55 -20.67
C SER A 45 0.70 7.39 -20.38
N PHE A 46 1.10 6.24 -19.86
CA PHE A 46 2.50 5.86 -19.81
C PHE A 46 2.92 5.47 -21.22
N ALA A 47 3.45 6.42 -21.96
CA ALA A 47 3.94 6.16 -23.31
C ALA A 47 5.27 5.41 -23.21
N LEU A 48 5.25 4.09 -23.44
CA LEU A 48 6.45 3.30 -23.76
C LEU A 48 7.18 3.86 -25.00
N GLU A 49 6.51 4.69 -25.77
CA GLU A 49 7.06 5.40 -26.95
C GLU A 49 8.23 6.34 -26.61
N ASN A 50 8.39 6.71 -25.35
CA ASN A 50 9.44 7.65 -24.90
C ASN A 50 10.78 7.01 -24.57
N ASN A 51 11.04 5.74 -24.89
CA ASN A 51 12.40 5.18 -24.81
C ASN A 51 13.42 5.92 -25.72
N GLN A 52 12.95 6.76 -26.65
CA GLN A 52 13.81 7.66 -27.42
C GLN A 52 14.27 8.88 -26.59
N HIS A 53 13.66 9.16 -25.44
CA HIS A 53 14.06 10.25 -24.54
C HIS A 53 14.94 9.80 -23.36
N ALA A 54 15.30 8.52 -23.27
CA ALA A 54 16.25 8.02 -22.27
C ALA A 54 17.63 8.72 -22.34
N SER A 55 17.95 9.40 -23.42
CA SER A 55 19.20 10.14 -23.61
C SER A 55 19.18 11.58 -23.05
N LYS A 56 18.08 12.06 -22.50
CA LYS A 56 17.94 13.41 -21.93
C LYS A 56 17.40 13.40 -20.51
N PHE A 57 17.90 12.51 -19.65
CA PHE A 57 17.69 12.74 -18.22
C PHE A 57 18.48 13.99 -17.83
N GLU A 58 17.74 15.07 -17.55
CA GLU A 58 18.33 16.23 -16.89
C GLU A 58 19.00 15.76 -15.59
N LYS A 59 20.12 16.39 -15.26
CA LYS A 59 20.83 16.09 -14.02
C LYS A 59 19.92 16.34 -12.83
N LEU A 60 19.54 15.26 -12.13
CA LEU A 60 18.66 15.33 -10.98
C LEU A 60 19.42 15.61 -9.71
N THR A 61 18.77 16.28 -8.78
CA THR A 61 19.17 16.33 -7.37
C THR A 61 18.30 15.35 -6.59
N ILE A 62 18.94 14.33 -6.02
CA ILE A 62 18.29 13.20 -5.34
C ILE A 62 18.44 13.38 -3.85
N GLY A 63 17.32 13.40 -3.12
CA GLY A 63 17.32 13.42 -1.66
C GLY A 63 17.65 12.06 -1.07
N LEU A 64 18.65 11.99 -0.20
CA LEU A 64 19.00 10.79 0.55
C LEU A 64 18.57 10.97 2.02
N PRO A 65 17.49 10.28 2.46
CA PRO A 65 17.01 10.44 3.82
C PRO A 65 17.95 9.74 4.83
N LYS A 66 18.15 10.37 5.97
CA LYS A 66 18.76 9.73 7.14
C LYS A 66 17.73 8.86 7.83
N LEU A 67 17.80 7.55 7.59
CA LEU A 67 16.94 6.58 8.26
C LEU A 67 17.70 5.98 9.46
N GLY A 68 17.09 6.03 10.64
CA GLY A 68 17.71 5.55 11.88
C GLY A 68 17.80 4.01 12.01
N PHE A 69 17.26 3.27 11.02
CA PHE A 69 17.17 1.80 11.02
C PHE A 69 17.62 1.24 9.66
N GLN A 70 18.88 1.41 9.32
CA GLN A 70 19.44 0.80 8.10
C GLN A 70 20.14 -0.51 8.47
N GLU A 71 19.83 -1.57 7.73
CA GLU A 71 20.57 -2.82 7.80
C GLU A 71 21.81 -2.73 6.91
N ARG A 72 22.93 -3.34 7.33
CA ARG A 72 24.22 -3.26 6.62
C ARG A 72 24.16 -3.64 5.13
N GLU A 73 23.31 -4.61 4.77
CA GLU A 73 23.15 -5.03 3.37
C GLU A 73 22.47 -3.95 2.53
N THR A 74 21.47 -3.29 3.09
CA THR A 74 20.78 -2.16 2.44
C THR A 74 21.72 -0.99 2.25
N ASP A 75 22.59 -0.70 3.21
CA ASP A 75 23.58 0.38 3.13
C ASP A 75 24.58 0.14 1.99
N THR A 76 25.02 -1.11 1.79
CA THR A 76 25.95 -1.45 0.71
C THR A 76 25.30 -1.22 -0.66
N ALA A 77 24.06 -1.68 -0.85
CA ALA A 77 23.32 -1.49 -2.09
C ALA A 77 23.07 0.01 -2.39
N LEU A 78 22.71 0.80 -1.37
CA LEU A 78 22.52 2.25 -1.52
C LEU A 78 23.79 2.97 -1.93
N ILE A 79 24.94 2.59 -1.34
CA ILE A 79 26.25 3.16 -1.69
C ILE A 79 26.61 2.84 -3.16
N GLU A 80 26.36 1.62 -3.62
CA GLU A 80 26.59 1.24 -5.02
C GLU A 80 25.69 2.02 -5.98
N ILE A 81 24.40 2.11 -5.69
CA ILE A 81 23.44 2.88 -6.49
C ILE A 81 23.87 4.36 -6.54
N GLN A 82 24.26 4.93 -5.39
CA GLN A 82 24.72 6.31 -5.33
C GLN A 82 25.94 6.54 -6.24
N LYS A 83 26.95 5.68 -6.20
CA LYS A 83 28.13 5.79 -7.07
C LYS A 83 27.77 5.73 -8.56
N VAL A 84 26.86 4.84 -8.95
CA VAL A 84 26.40 4.71 -10.34
C VAL A 84 25.69 5.98 -10.79
N LEU A 85 24.77 6.50 -9.98
CA LEU A 85 24.01 7.70 -10.31
C LEU A 85 24.86 8.98 -10.31
N GLU A 86 25.84 9.10 -9.41
CA GLU A 86 26.83 10.18 -9.42
C GLU A 86 27.70 10.12 -10.69
N GLY A 87 28.09 8.90 -11.11
CA GLY A 87 28.79 8.67 -12.38
C GLY A 87 27.99 9.10 -13.61
N LEU A 88 26.67 9.05 -13.54
CA LEU A 88 25.76 9.57 -14.57
C LEU A 88 25.52 11.08 -14.45
N GLY A 89 26.08 11.74 -13.45
CA GLY A 89 26.05 13.20 -13.26
C GLY A 89 24.91 13.70 -12.38
N HIS A 90 24.18 12.81 -11.68
CA HIS A 90 23.19 13.20 -10.67
C HIS A 90 23.88 13.69 -9.39
N LYS A 91 23.17 14.48 -8.59
CA LYS A 91 23.67 14.99 -7.30
C LYS A 91 22.83 14.40 -6.17
N PHE A 92 23.49 14.10 -5.04
CA PHE A 92 22.80 13.70 -3.82
C PHE A 92 22.85 14.80 -2.77
N VAL A 93 21.78 14.96 -2.02
CA VAL A 93 21.68 15.83 -0.86
C VAL A 93 21.06 15.05 0.30
N GLU A 94 21.64 15.18 1.47
CA GLU A 94 21.00 14.62 2.68
C GLU A 94 19.72 15.37 2.99
N ILE A 95 18.67 14.62 3.31
CA ILE A 95 17.40 15.16 3.76
C ILE A 95 16.97 14.51 5.07
N GLU A 96 16.21 15.25 5.86
CA GLU A 96 15.56 14.74 7.05
C GLU A 96 14.09 14.47 6.75
N LEU A 97 13.60 13.31 7.22
CA LEU A 97 12.19 12.97 7.17
C LEU A 97 11.66 12.94 8.61
N PRO A 98 11.23 14.09 9.16
CA PRO A 98 10.69 14.14 10.50
C PRO A 98 9.45 13.24 10.59
N ASN A 99 9.30 12.57 11.73
CA ASN A 99 8.18 11.65 12.02
C ASN A 99 8.22 10.29 11.28
N ILE A 100 9.22 9.98 10.47
CA ILE A 100 9.30 8.70 9.74
C ILE A 100 9.30 7.49 10.71
N ASP A 101 9.85 7.64 11.90
CA ASP A 101 9.88 6.60 12.93
C ASP A 101 8.48 6.14 13.37
N ALA A 102 7.49 7.01 13.24
CA ALA A 102 6.08 6.70 13.54
C ALA A 102 5.33 6.07 12.36
N SER A 103 5.97 5.90 11.20
CA SER A 103 5.32 5.43 9.96
C SER A 103 4.77 4.02 10.11
N ILE A 104 5.57 3.08 10.63
CA ILE A 104 5.19 1.67 10.80
C ILE A 104 4.02 1.54 11.78
N SER A 105 4.10 2.20 12.92
CA SER A 105 3.03 2.17 13.93
C SER A 105 1.73 2.76 13.38
N SER A 106 1.80 3.88 12.66
CA SER A 106 0.64 4.51 12.04
C SER A 106 0.04 3.62 10.95
N TYR A 107 0.90 2.97 10.13
CA TYR A 107 0.47 2.00 9.13
C TYR A 107 -0.34 0.87 9.75
N TYR A 108 0.14 0.21 10.81
CA TYR A 108 -0.57 -0.91 11.43
C TYR A 108 -1.94 -0.52 11.97
N VAL A 109 -2.06 0.66 12.56
CA VAL A 109 -3.36 1.16 13.05
C VAL A 109 -4.31 1.43 11.89
N ILE A 110 -3.88 2.17 10.88
CA ILE A 110 -4.71 2.53 9.71
C ILE A 110 -5.10 1.29 8.93
N ALA A 111 -4.14 0.42 8.60
CA ALA A 111 -4.40 -0.78 7.83
C ALA A 111 -5.39 -1.72 8.52
N SER A 112 -5.26 -1.92 9.84
CA SER A 112 -6.19 -2.75 10.60
C SER A 112 -7.59 -2.15 10.67
N ALA A 113 -7.69 -0.84 10.89
CA ALA A 113 -8.96 -0.12 10.95
C ALA A 113 -9.71 -0.19 9.61
N GLU A 114 -9.02 0.10 8.51
CA GLU A 114 -9.59 0.01 7.17
C GLU A 114 -9.94 -1.42 6.78
N ALA A 115 -9.10 -2.41 7.13
CA ALA A 115 -9.38 -3.83 6.90
C ALA A 115 -10.64 -4.27 7.62
N SER A 116 -10.84 -3.90 8.89
CA SER A 116 -12.04 -4.26 9.63
C SER A 116 -13.32 -3.73 8.95
N THR A 117 -13.27 -2.53 8.40
CA THR A 117 -14.37 -1.90 7.68
C THR A 117 -14.58 -2.54 6.31
N ASN A 118 -13.52 -2.69 5.51
CA ASN A 118 -13.61 -3.24 4.16
C ASN A 118 -14.04 -4.72 4.15
N LEU A 119 -13.53 -5.52 5.08
CA LEU A 119 -13.84 -6.94 5.16
C LEU A 119 -15.18 -7.24 5.87
N SER A 120 -15.85 -6.23 6.44
CA SER A 120 -17.18 -6.39 7.02
C SER A 120 -18.25 -6.83 6.01
N ARG A 121 -18.05 -6.50 4.74
CA ARG A 121 -18.99 -6.84 3.64
C ARG A 121 -18.99 -8.32 3.25
N TYR A 122 -17.99 -9.08 3.66
CA TYR A 122 -17.87 -10.51 3.38
C TYR A 122 -18.62 -11.32 4.43
N ASP A 123 -19.93 -11.38 4.28
CA ASP A 123 -20.90 -11.96 5.21
C ASP A 123 -21.44 -13.34 4.76
N GLY A 124 -21.02 -13.79 3.54
CA GLY A 124 -21.52 -15.03 2.95
C GLY A 124 -22.94 -14.95 2.37
N VAL A 125 -23.54 -13.77 2.37
CA VAL A 125 -24.84 -13.52 1.74
C VAL A 125 -24.67 -12.91 0.35
N ARG A 126 -23.91 -11.80 0.28
CA ARG A 126 -23.68 -11.06 -0.95
C ARG A 126 -22.34 -11.35 -1.58
N PHE A 127 -21.31 -11.56 -0.75
CA PHE A 127 -19.94 -11.70 -1.20
C PHE A 127 -19.17 -12.75 -0.41
N GLY A 128 -18.17 -13.35 -1.05
CA GLY A 128 -17.17 -14.19 -0.45
C GLY A 128 -17.64 -15.61 -0.17
N TYR A 129 -16.86 -16.30 0.65
CA TYR A 129 -17.15 -17.64 1.11
C TYR A 129 -18.45 -17.67 1.93
N ARG A 130 -19.23 -18.74 1.77
CA ARG A 130 -20.41 -19.04 2.57
C ARG A 130 -20.28 -20.43 3.19
N CYS A 131 -20.46 -20.52 4.50
CA CYS A 131 -20.42 -21.81 5.19
C CYS A 131 -21.56 -22.74 4.72
N GLU A 132 -21.31 -24.03 4.73
CA GLU A 132 -22.28 -25.05 4.34
C GLU A 132 -23.31 -25.30 5.45
N ALA A 133 -24.56 -25.51 5.07
CA ALA A 133 -25.67 -25.87 5.95
C ALA A 133 -25.75 -25.09 7.26
N PRO A 134 -25.88 -23.75 7.25
CA PRO A 134 -26.01 -22.96 8.45
C PRO A 134 -27.35 -23.26 9.17
N LYS A 135 -27.34 -23.35 10.49
CA LYS A 135 -28.51 -23.64 11.30
C LYS A 135 -29.50 -22.47 11.38
N ASN A 136 -28.96 -21.27 11.36
CA ASN A 136 -29.71 -20.00 11.40
C ASN A 136 -28.83 -18.86 10.89
N LEU A 137 -29.36 -17.63 10.87
CA LEU A 137 -28.64 -16.46 10.38
C LEU A 137 -27.38 -16.12 11.20
N GLN A 138 -27.45 -16.27 12.50
CA GLN A 138 -26.29 -16.03 13.36
C GLN A 138 -25.17 -17.05 13.10
N ASP A 139 -25.51 -18.31 12.99
CA ASP A 139 -24.58 -19.39 12.65
C ASP A 139 -23.95 -19.16 11.26
N LEU A 140 -24.76 -18.71 10.27
CA LEU A 140 -24.26 -18.31 8.96
C LEU A 140 -23.13 -17.28 9.07
N TYR A 141 -23.37 -16.17 9.77
CA TYR A 141 -22.35 -15.11 9.87
C TYR A 141 -21.11 -15.56 10.65
N VAL A 142 -21.29 -16.20 11.80
CA VAL A 142 -20.20 -16.65 12.65
C VAL A 142 -19.32 -17.65 11.92
N ARG A 143 -19.91 -18.70 11.35
CA ARG A 143 -19.16 -19.75 10.67
C ARG A 143 -18.54 -19.27 9.36
N THR A 144 -19.28 -18.53 8.55
CA THR A 144 -18.76 -17.95 7.30
C THR A 144 -17.47 -17.15 7.56
N ARG A 145 -17.50 -16.29 8.56
CA ARG A 145 -16.33 -15.43 8.86
C ARG A 145 -15.22 -16.21 9.56
N SER A 146 -15.55 -17.16 10.41
CA SER A 146 -14.55 -18.00 11.10
C SER A 146 -13.84 -18.96 10.16
N GLU A 147 -14.56 -19.54 9.20
CA GLU A 147 -14.03 -20.50 8.23
C GLU A 147 -13.37 -19.78 7.05
N GLY A 148 -13.95 -18.67 6.59
CA GLY A 148 -13.51 -17.96 5.37
C GLY A 148 -12.32 -17.04 5.56
N PHE A 149 -12.04 -16.56 6.77
CA PHE A 149 -10.87 -15.72 7.05
C PHE A 149 -9.77 -16.50 7.76
N GLY A 150 -8.53 -16.35 7.28
CA GLY A 150 -7.35 -16.86 7.97
C GLY A 150 -7.11 -16.16 9.32
N GLU A 151 -6.31 -16.79 10.18
CA GLU A 151 -6.08 -16.35 11.56
C GLU A 151 -5.51 -14.93 11.64
N GLU A 152 -4.55 -14.59 10.77
CA GLU A 152 -3.96 -13.24 10.76
C GLU A 152 -4.98 -12.18 10.33
N VAL A 153 -5.81 -12.47 9.34
CA VAL A 153 -6.87 -11.57 8.89
C VAL A 153 -7.88 -11.33 10.01
N LYS A 154 -8.29 -12.38 10.72
CA LYS A 154 -9.18 -12.27 11.90
C LYS A 154 -8.57 -11.39 12.99
N ARG A 155 -7.28 -11.56 13.26
CA ARG A 155 -6.55 -10.73 14.23
C ARG A 155 -6.57 -9.25 13.82
N ARG A 156 -6.31 -8.95 12.55
CA ARG A 156 -6.36 -7.58 12.00
C ARG A 156 -7.76 -6.97 12.08
N ILE A 157 -8.79 -7.74 11.77
CA ILE A 157 -10.19 -7.30 11.91
C ILE A 157 -10.50 -6.94 13.35
N LEU A 158 -10.11 -7.77 14.33
CA LEU A 158 -10.33 -7.50 15.74
C LEU A 158 -9.57 -6.26 16.23
N THR A 159 -8.30 -6.14 15.86
CA THR A 159 -7.47 -4.96 16.18
C THR A 159 -8.07 -3.68 15.58
N GLY A 160 -8.51 -3.74 14.32
CA GLY A 160 -9.15 -2.60 13.66
C GLY A 160 -10.48 -2.21 14.30
N THR A 161 -11.31 -3.18 14.65
CA THR A 161 -12.57 -2.94 15.36
C THR A 161 -12.32 -2.27 16.71
N TYR A 162 -11.30 -2.70 17.43
CA TYR A 162 -10.89 -2.07 18.69
C TYR A 162 -10.44 -0.62 18.46
N ALA A 163 -9.57 -0.37 17.49
CA ALA A 163 -9.06 0.97 17.19
C ALA A 163 -10.16 1.96 16.74
N LEU A 164 -11.26 1.43 16.16
CA LEU A 164 -12.42 2.23 15.73
C LEU A 164 -13.51 2.35 16.81
N SER A 165 -13.37 1.68 17.95
CA SER A 165 -14.39 1.70 18.99
C SER A 165 -14.42 3.02 19.77
N VAL A 166 -15.55 3.28 20.44
CA VAL A 166 -15.76 4.48 21.26
C VAL A 166 -14.68 4.59 22.34
N GLY A 167 -14.07 5.76 22.47
CA GLY A 167 -12.99 6.03 23.42
C GLY A 167 -11.58 5.73 22.88
N TYR A 168 -11.45 4.95 21.82
CA TYR A 168 -10.15 4.63 21.21
C TYR A 168 -9.97 5.24 19.81
N PHE A 169 -11.06 5.58 19.13
CA PHE A 169 -11.05 6.17 17.80
C PHE A 169 -10.13 7.40 17.70
N ASP A 170 -10.29 8.36 18.61
CA ASP A 170 -9.49 9.59 18.62
C ASP A 170 -8.02 9.31 18.99
N GLN A 171 -7.81 8.40 19.94
CA GLN A 171 -6.48 8.10 20.47
C GLN A 171 -5.61 7.30 19.51
N TYR A 172 -6.20 6.43 18.71
CA TYR A 172 -5.49 5.57 17.78
C TYR A 172 -5.70 5.98 16.33
N TYR A 173 -6.91 5.85 15.80
CA TYR A 173 -7.14 6.02 14.37
C TYR A 173 -6.94 7.46 13.90
N LEU A 174 -7.58 8.44 14.53
CA LEU A 174 -7.38 9.84 14.16
C LEU A 174 -5.94 10.31 14.39
N LYS A 175 -5.31 9.85 15.47
CA LYS A 175 -3.90 10.17 15.72
C LYS A 175 -3.00 9.60 14.62
N ALA A 176 -3.21 8.35 14.22
CA ALA A 176 -2.46 7.73 13.12
C ALA A 176 -2.66 8.47 11.79
N LEU A 177 -3.88 8.90 11.46
CA LEU A 177 -4.16 9.71 10.29
C LEU A 177 -3.43 11.07 10.32
N LYS A 178 -3.40 11.73 11.48
CA LYS A 178 -2.65 12.98 11.65
C LYS A 178 -1.16 12.78 11.47
N ILE A 179 -0.60 11.71 12.03
CA ILE A 179 0.83 11.37 11.87
C ILE A 179 1.13 11.08 10.40
N ARG A 180 0.33 10.25 9.71
CA ARG A 180 0.47 9.98 8.28
C ARG A 180 0.52 11.26 7.43
N ARG A 181 -0.24 12.27 7.81
CA ARG A 181 -0.22 13.57 7.10
C ARG A 181 1.05 14.39 7.37
N LEU A 182 1.71 14.14 8.50
CA LEU A 182 2.96 14.83 8.87
C LEU A 182 4.21 14.15 8.30
N ILE A 183 4.11 12.88 7.92
CA ILE A 183 5.11 12.14 7.15
C ILE A 183 5.07 12.57 5.68
#